data_9e36495ce3d84da2d5f797d088e74cc3
#
_entry.id   9e36495ce3d84da2d5f797d088e74cc3
#
_cell.length_a   1.000
_cell.length_b   1.000
_cell.length_c   1.000
_cell.angle_alpha   90.00
_cell.angle_beta   90.00
_cell.angle_gamma   90.00
#
_symmetry.space_group_name_H-M   'P 1'
#
loop_
_entity.id
_entity.type
_entity.pdbx_description
1 polymer ?
#
loop_
_entity_poly.entity_id
_entity_poly.type
_entity_poly.pdbx_seq_one_letter_code
_entity_poly.pdbx_strand_id
1 'polypeptide(L)'
;MTIERITSENYQDFCDMLYWRAKGKEEKAPIEDVPDELNDRNLYVYAAREEGRFVGWISLTYLPKVSRVKKGYVYVDELWVAEKYRNHGIAKALIAEADEMKTKLDATGIRLYVNENNPIAHNLYTACGFSGEDKAYFMEK
;
A
#
# COMPACT_ATOMS: atom_id res chain seq x y z
N MET A 1 -12.33 -5.30 11.79
CA MET A 1 -11.48 -4.80 10.68
C MET A 1 -11.73 -5.61 9.41
N THR A 2 -11.87 -4.93 8.29
CA THR A 2 -11.92 -5.57 6.97
C THR A 2 -10.90 -4.91 6.05
N ILE A 3 -10.31 -5.70 5.15
CA ILE A 3 -9.44 -5.20 4.09
C ILE A 3 -10.23 -5.24 2.78
N GLU A 4 -10.32 -4.10 2.12
CA GLU A 4 -11.10 -3.95 0.88
C GLU A 4 -10.21 -3.46 -0.24
N ARG A 5 -10.38 -4.02 -1.42
CA ARG A 5 -9.77 -3.45 -2.61
C ARG A 5 -10.52 -2.18 -2.99
N ILE A 6 -9.78 -1.14 -3.37
CA ILE A 6 -10.39 0.11 -3.83
C ILE A 6 -10.90 -0.08 -5.26
N THR A 7 -12.17 0.25 -5.43
CA THR A 7 -12.90 0.19 -6.70
C THR A 7 -13.71 1.47 -6.85
N SER A 8 -14.44 1.60 -7.96
CA SER A 8 -15.36 2.72 -8.16
C SER A 8 -16.44 2.83 -7.06
N GLU A 9 -16.79 1.71 -6.42
CA GLU A 9 -17.86 1.67 -5.41
C GLU A 9 -17.46 2.29 -4.07
N ASN A 10 -16.19 2.21 -3.70
CA ASN A 10 -15.67 2.70 -2.41
C ASN A 10 -14.61 3.81 -2.56
N TYR A 11 -14.44 4.32 -3.76
CA TYR A 11 -13.41 5.32 -4.06
C TYR A 11 -13.60 6.61 -3.24
N GLN A 12 -14.84 7.06 -3.02
CA GLN A 12 -15.09 8.28 -2.24
C GLN A 12 -14.66 8.12 -0.78
N ASP A 13 -14.91 6.96 -0.18
CA ASP A 13 -14.42 6.66 1.18
C ASP A 13 -12.88 6.68 1.23
N PHE A 14 -12.25 6.22 0.17
CA PHE A 14 -10.79 6.29 0.03
C PHE A 14 -10.31 7.74 -0.07
N CYS A 15 -11.00 8.58 -0.84
CA CYS A 15 -10.69 10.02 -0.91
C CYS A 15 -10.83 10.71 0.44
N ASP A 16 -11.84 10.36 1.22
CA ASP A 16 -12.03 10.89 2.58
C ASP A 16 -10.80 10.58 3.46
N MET A 17 -10.28 9.36 3.37
CA MET A 17 -9.08 8.97 4.10
C MET A 17 -7.83 9.73 3.64
N LEU A 18 -7.64 9.88 2.33
CA LEU A 18 -6.52 10.67 1.78
C LEU A 18 -6.60 12.13 2.21
N TYR A 19 -7.80 12.67 2.23
CA TYR A 19 -8.05 14.04 2.68
C TYR A 19 -7.71 14.20 4.17
N TRP A 20 -8.16 13.23 4.99
CA TRP A 20 -7.78 13.17 6.40
C TRP A 20 -6.27 13.18 6.59
N ARG A 21 -5.55 12.32 5.87
CA ARG A 21 -4.08 12.31 5.93
C ARG A 21 -3.48 13.69 5.59
N ALA A 22 -3.96 14.30 4.51
CA ALA A 22 -3.44 15.57 4.03
C ALA A 22 -3.74 16.75 4.98
N LYS A 23 -4.92 16.75 5.60
CA LYS A 23 -5.37 17.82 6.49
C LYS A 23 -5.02 17.61 7.96
N GLY A 24 -4.65 16.39 8.34
CA GLY A 24 -4.38 16.02 9.74
C GLY A 24 -5.62 15.89 10.61
N LYS A 25 -6.81 15.93 10.02
CA LYS A 25 -8.10 15.81 10.72
C LYS A 25 -9.14 15.12 9.85
N GLU A 26 -10.09 14.48 10.52
CA GLU A 26 -11.16 13.72 9.89
C GLU A 26 -12.22 14.64 9.27
N GLU A 27 -12.04 14.98 8.01
CA GLU A 27 -13.00 15.75 7.22
C GLU A 27 -13.39 14.96 5.97
N LYS A 28 -14.60 15.20 5.48
CA LYS A 28 -15.05 14.65 4.21
C LYS A 28 -14.33 15.35 3.05
N ALA A 29 -13.84 14.56 2.12
CA ALA A 29 -13.27 15.09 0.89
C ALA A 29 -14.36 15.64 -0.03
N PRO A 30 -14.02 16.59 -0.92
CA PRO A 30 -14.89 16.91 -2.04
C PRO A 30 -15.22 15.65 -2.85
N ILE A 31 -16.35 15.66 -3.55
CA ILE A 31 -16.72 14.57 -4.45
C ILE A 31 -15.71 14.53 -5.60
N GLU A 32 -15.10 13.37 -5.82
CA GLU A 32 -14.09 13.17 -6.84
C GLU A 32 -14.56 12.19 -7.91
N ASP A 33 -14.15 12.43 -9.15
CA ASP A 33 -14.35 11.47 -10.22
C ASP A 33 -13.41 10.26 -10.01
N VAL A 34 -13.90 9.07 -10.35
CA VAL A 34 -13.10 7.86 -10.25
C VAL A 34 -12.02 7.88 -11.33
N PRO A 35 -10.74 7.82 -10.96
CA PRO A 35 -9.66 7.86 -11.96
C PRO A 35 -9.56 6.55 -12.73
N ASP A 36 -9.19 6.65 -14.02
CA ASP A 36 -8.99 5.49 -14.88
C ASP A 36 -7.88 4.56 -14.40
N GLU A 37 -6.93 5.09 -13.63
CA GLU A 37 -5.82 4.33 -13.04
C GLU A 37 -6.29 3.19 -12.15
N LEU A 38 -7.49 3.27 -11.56
CA LEU A 38 -8.06 2.16 -10.79
C LEU A 38 -8.34 0.92 -11.65
N ASN A 39 -8.42 1.09 -12.97
CA ASN A 39 -8.61 -0.01 -13.91
C ASN A 39 -7.29 -0.57 -14.45
N ASP A 40 -6.15 0.00 -14.06
CA ASP A 40 -4.84 -0.52 -14.44
C ASP A 40 -4.66 -1.93 -13.85
N ARG A 41 -4.38 -2.89 -14.72
CA ARG A 41 -4.23 -4.30 -14.33
C ARG A 41 -3.04 -4.56 -13.40
N ASN A 42 -2.09 -3.65 -13.35
CA ASN A 42 -0.89 -3.76 -12.52
C ASN A 42 -0.95 -2.95 -11.23
N LEU A 43 -2.04 -2.21 -11.00
CA LEU A 43 -2.24 -1.40 -9.81
C LEU A 43 -3.28 -2.03 -8.88
N TYR A 44 -2.91 -2.21 -7.62
CA TYR A 44 -3.74 -2.82 -6.59
C TYR A 44 -3.67 -1.96 -5.34
N VAL A 45 -4.79 -1.32 -5.01
CA VAL A 45 -4.89 -0.49 -3.81
C VAL A 45 -5.86 -1.15 -2.86
N TYR A 46 -5.42 -1.36 -1.62
CA TYR A 46 -6.25 -1.94 -0.55
C TYR A 46 -6.30 -0.98 0.61
N ALA A 47 -7.44 -0.93 1.27
CA ALA A 47 -7.61 -0.13 2.47
C ALA A 47 -8.26 -0.95 3.59
N ALA A 48 -7.90 -0.61 4.81
CA ALA A 48 -8.44 -1.21 6.02
C ALA A 48 -9.60 -0.37 6.53
N ARG A 49 -10.74 -1.01 6.76
CA ARG A 49 -11.93 -0.37 7.31
C ARG A 49 -12.08 -0.72 8.78
N GLU A 50 -12.24 0.30 9.59
CA GLU A 50 -12.58 0.23 11.02
C GLU A 50 -13.64 1.27 11.33
N GLU A 51 -14.59 0.91 12.20
CA GLU A 51 -15.63 1.86 12.64
C GLU A 51 -16.33 2.58 11.47
N GLY A 52 -16.57 1.84 10.37
CA GLY A 52 -17.30 2.34 9.21
C GLY A 52 -16.51 3.20 8.24
N ARG A 53 -15.20 3.37 8.41
CA ARG A 53 -14.35 4.21 7.54
C ARG A 53 -13.00 3.59 7.28
N PHE A 54 -12.33 4.03 6.24
CA PHE A 54 -10.96 3.64 5.98
C PHE A 54 -10.00 4.36 6.92
N VAL A 55 -9.05 3.61 7.48
CA VAL A 55 -8.08 4.09 8.47
C VAL A 55 -6.64 3.82 8.08
N GLY A 56 -6.42 3.18 6.94
CA GLY A 56 -5.09 2.91 6.40
C GLY A 56 -5.20 2.30 5.02
N TRP A 57 -4.13 2.40 4.23
CA TRP A 57 -4.08 1.77 2.90
C TRP A 57 -2.68 1.33 2.54
N ILE A 58 -2.63 0.47 1.53
CA ILE A 58 -1.41 0.07 0.83
C ILE A 58 -1.63 0.19 -0.67
N SER A 59 -0.65 0.73 -1.37
CA SER A 59 -0.62 0.76 -2.82
C SER A 59 0.44 -0.22 -3.32
N LEU A 60 0.02 -1.16 -4.15
CA LEU A 60 0.86 -2.21 -4.70
C LEU A 60 0.88 -2.11 -6.22
N THR A 61 2.05 -2.24 -6.80
CA THR A 61 2.23 -2.28 -8.24
C THR A 61 2.94 -3.56 -8.63
N TYR A 62 2.37 -4.31 -9.58
CA TYR A 62 3.09 -5.40 -10.21
C TYR A 62 3.94 -4.84 -11.35
N LEU A 63 5.25 -5.00 -11.24
CA LEU A 63 6.20 -4.59 -12.28
C LEU A 63 6.62 -5.83 -13.08
N PRO A 64 6.05 -6.03 -14.29
CA PRO A 64 6.39 -7.17 -15.10
C PRO A 64 7.82 -7.11 -15.61
N LYS A 65 8.41 -8.27 -15.86
CA LYS A 65 9.73 -8.40 -16.50
C LYS A 65 9.61 -9.21 -17.78
N VAL A 66 10.30 -8.75 -18.80
CA VAL A 66 10.42 -9.49 -20.06
C VAL A 66 11.58 -10.46 -19.94
N SER A 67 11.32 -11.62 -19.33
CA SER A 67 12.33 -12.64 -19.12
C SER A 67 11.68 -14.00 -18.94
N ARG A 68 12.34 -15.04 -19.43
CA ARG A 68 11.93 -16.43 -19.22
C ARG A 68 12.40 -16.97 -17.86
N VAL A 69 13.40 -16.32 -17.27
CA VAL A 69 14.05 -16.76 -16.04
C VAL A 69 13.59 -15.96 -14.83
N LYS A 70 13.40 -14.64 -15.01
CA LYS A 70 12.93 -13.73 -13.96
C LYS A 70 11.50 -13.28 -14.27
N LYS A 71 10.60 -13.57 -13.37
CA LYS A 71 9.25 -13.01 -13.36
C LYS A 71 9.26 -11.60 -12.74
N GLY A 72 8.12 -10.92 -12.81
CA GLY A 72 7.99 -9.59 -12.25
C GLY A 72 8.06 -9.56 -10.72
N TYR A 73 7.95 -8.37 -10.19
CA TYR A 73 7.98 -8.09 -8.75
C TYR A 73 6.73 -7.31 -8.33
N VAL A 74 6.28 -7.57 -7.12
CA VAL A 74 5.29 -6.72 -6.44
C VAL A 74 6.07 -5.62 -5.72
N TYR A 75 5.71 -4.36 -5.98
CA TYR A 75 6.28 -3.21 -5.26
C TYR A 75 5.25 -2.63 -4.32
N VAL A 76 5.66 -2.43 -3.07
CA VAL A 76 4.92 -1.63 -2.11
C VAL A 76 5.31 -0.17 -2.34
N ASP A 77 4.40 0.61 -2.91
CA ASP A 77 4.64 2.02 -3.23
C ASP A 77 4.32 2.92 -2.05
N GLU A 78 3.16 2.74 -1.45
CA GLU A 78 2.71 3.50 -0.30
C GLU A 78 2.08 2.59 0.75
N LEU A 79 2.32 2.94 2.01
CA LEU A 79 1.67 2.33 3.17
C LEU A 79 1.47 3.41 4.24
N TRP A 80 0.22 3.56 4.67
CA TRP A 80 -0.11 4.50 5.72
C TRP A 80 -1.21 3.95 6.61
N VAL A 81 -1.13 4.25 7.90
CA VAL A 81 -2.18 3.97 8.89
C VAL A 81 -2.36 5.21 9.74
N ALA A 82 -3.61 5.62 9.96
CA ALA A 82 -3.93 6.76 10.81
C ALA A 82 -3.38 6.56 12.22
N GLU A 83 -2.81 7.61 12.80
CA GLU A 83 -2.03 7.54 14.03
C GLU A 83 -2.75 6.81 15.16
N LYS A 84 -4.02 7.15 15.40
CA LYS A 84 -4.79 6.53 16.49
C LYS A 84 -5.12 5.05 16.28
N TYR A 85 -4.92 4.54 15.07
CA TYR A 85 -5.15 3.13 14.72
C TYR A 85 -3.85 2.32 14.58
N ARG A 86 -2.70 2.95 14.83
CA ARG A 86 -1.41 2.25 14.79
C ARG A 86 -1.26 1.28 15.96
N ASN A 87 -0.35 0.31 15.80
CA ASN A 87 -0.10 -0.75 16.77
C ASN A 87 -1.29 -1.69 17.01
N HIS A 88 -2.23 -1.78 16.06
CA HIS A 88 -3.38 -2.68 16.09
C HIS A 88 -3.30 -3.77 15.01
N GLY A 89 -2.14 -3.95 14.37
CA GLY A 89 -1.94 -4.97 13.36
C GLY A 89 -2.46 -4.60 11.96
N ILE A 90 -2.94 -3.39 11.75
CA ILE A 90 -3.51 -2.95 10.47
C ILE A 90 -2.45 -2.95 9.37
N ALA A 91 -1.27 -2.38 9.62
CA ALA A 91 -0.19 -2.36 8.64
C ALA A 91 0.23 -3.76 8.22
N LYS A 92 0.33 -4.69 9.16
CA LYS A 92 0.65 -6.10 8.89
C LYS A 92 -0.42 -6.77 8.02
N ALA A 93 -1.69 -6.49 8.30
CA ALA A 93 -2.81 -7.01 7.51
C ALA A 93 -2.79 -6.45 6.08
N LEU A 94 -2.44 -5.19 5.90
CA LEU A 94 -2.28 -4.58 4.58
C LEU A 94 -1.09 -5.18 3.83
N ILE A 95 0.03 -5.39 4.49
CA ILE A 95 1.22 -6.01 3.88
C ILE A 95 0.93 -7.45 3.45
N ALA A 96 0.06 -8.17 4.17
CA ALA A 96 -0.35 -9.51 3.79
C ALA A 96 -1.01 -9.56 2.40
N GLU A 97 -1.62 -8.48 1.93
CA GLU A 97 -2.15 -8.39 0.57
C GLU A 97 -1.03 -8.47 -0.49
N ALA A 98 0.16 -7.97 -0.16
CA ALA A 98 1.32 -8.12 -1.04
C ALA A 98 1.76 -9.58 -1.16
N ASP A 99 1.72 -10.34 -0.07
CA ASP A 99 2.02 -11.78 -0.08
C ASP A 99 1.01 -12.55 -0.94
N GLU A 100 -0.27 -12.24 -0.78
CA GLU A 100 -1.35 -12.81 -1.61
C GLU A 100 -1.13 -12.50 -3.10
N MET A 101 -0.82 -11.26 -3.42
CA MET A 101 -0.58 -10.81 -4.78
C MET A 101 0.63 -11.50 -5.39
N LYS A 102 1.73 -11.64 -4.62
CA LYS A 102 2.92 -12.37 -5.05
C LYS A 102 2.57 -13.79 -5.46
N THR A 103 1.79 -14.49 -4.66
CA THR A 103 1.37 -15.86 -4.92
C THR A 103 0.46 -15.94 -6.15
N LYS A 104 -0.53 -15.08 -6.23
CA LYS A 104 -1.49 -15.02 -7.34
C LYS A 104 -0.84 -14.76 -8.69
N LEU A 105 0.11 -13.84 -8.73
CA LEU A 105 0.81 -13.43 -9.95
C LEU A 105 2.08 -14.22 -10.21
N ASP A 106 2.42 -15.17 -9.32
CA ASP A 106 3.67 -15.93 -9.39
C ASP A 106 4.87 -14.99 -9.55
N ALA A 107 4.88 -13.91 -8.77
CA ALA A 107 5.94 -12.92 -8.80
C ALA A 107 7.22 -13.45 -8.16
N THR A 108 8.36 -12.93 -8.59
CA THR A 108 9.68 -13.32 -8.05
C THR A 108 9.84 -12.91 -6.58
N GLY A 109 9.29 -11.76 -6.21
CA GLY A 109 9.39 -11.26 -4.84
C GLY A 109 8.57 -10.01 -4.63
N ILE A 110 8.65 -9.49 -3.42
CA ILE A 110 8.05 -8.22 -3.01
C ILE A 110 9.18 -7.28 -2.67
N ARG A 111 9.13 -6.06 -3.19
CA ARG A 111 10.14 -5.03 -2.97
C ARG A 111 9.53 -3.76 -2.43
N LEU A 112 10.30 -3.04 -1.65
CA LEU A 112 9.96 -1.71 -1.18
C LEU A 112 11.23 -0.91 -0.92
N TYR A 113 11.07 0.39 -0.83
CA TYR A 113 12.09 1.31 -0.36
C TYR A 113 11.66 1.85 1.00
N VAL A 114 12.58 1.88 1.94
CA VAL A 114 12.37 2.49 3.25
C VAL A 114 13.47 3.49 3.51
N ASN A 115 13.09 4.68 3.98
CA ASN A 115 14.06 5.70 4.33
C ASN A 115 14.85 5.26 5.56
N GLU A 116 16.18 5.37 5.51
CA GLU A 116 17.04 4.99 6.63
C GLU A 116 16.77 5.80 7.90
N ASN A 117 16.17 6.98 7.75
CA ASN A 117 15.78 7.84 8.87
C ASN A 117 14.39 7.51 9.43
N ASN A 118 13.78 6.42 8.98
CA ASN A 118 12.47 5.97 9.46
C ASN A 118 12.59 4.58 10.11
N PRO A 119 13.12 4.52 11.36
CA PRO A 119 13.32 3.24 12.05
C PRO A 119 12.02 2.51 12.37
N ILE A 120 10.92 3.23 12.57
CA ILE A 120 9.61 2.62 12.84
C ILE A 120 9.15 1.79 11.64
N ALA A 121 9.21 2.36 10.45
CA ALA A 121 8.86 1.66 9.21
C ALA A 121 9.82 0.49 8.95
N HIS A 122 11.12 0.71 9.13
CA HIS A 122 12.13 -0.32 8.96
C HIS A 122 11.85 -1.53 9.87
N ASN A 123 11.54 -1.29 11.13
CA ASN A 123 11.22 -2.35 12.09
C ASN A 123 9.93 -3.10 11.71
N LEU A 124 8.90 -2.37 11.24
CA LEU A 124 7.67 -2.97 10.76
C LEU A 124 7.93 -3.93 9.61
N TYR A 125 8.67 -3.49 8.60
CA TYR A 125 8.96 -4.32 7.43
C TYR A 125 9.82 -5.52 7.79
N THR A 126 10.81 -5.36 8.66
CA THR A 126 11.62 -6.46 9.16
C THR A 126 10.76 -7.50 9.90
N ALA A 127 9.81 -7.05 10.73
CA ALA A 127 8.86 -7.92 11.42
C ALA A 127 7.92 -8.66 10.45
N CYS A 128 7.70 -8.12 9.24
CA CYS A 128 6.92 -8.76 8.19
C CYS A 128 7.75 -9.64 7.26
N GLY A 129 9.03 -9.87 7.55
CA GLY A 129 9.89 -10.77 6.79
C GLY A 129 10.72 -10.10 5.69
N PHE A 130 10.68 -8.78 5.58
CA PHE A 130 11.57 -8.07 4.67
C PHE A 130 12.98 -7.99 5.25
N SER A 131 13.96 -8.10 4.37
CA SER A 131 15.36 -7.89 4.70
C SER A 131 16.03 -7.09 3.60
N GLY A 132 16.97 -6.22 3.96
CA GLY A 132 17.70 -5.43 2.98
C GLY A 132 18.95 -4.85 3.62
N GLU A 133 20.07 -5.05 2.98
CA GLU A 133 21.36 -4.51 3.39
C GLU A 133 21.85 -3.46 2.42
N ASP A 134 21.32 -3.46 1.20
CA ASP A 134 21.72 -2.52 0.16
C ASP A 134 21.03 -1.18 0.37
N LYS A 135 21.81 -0.11 0.25
CA LYS A 135 21.30 1.24 0.23
C LYS A 135 21.30 1.75 -1.19
N ALA A 136 20.28 2.55 -1.53
CA ALA A 136 20.15 3.14 -2.85
C ALA A 136 19.76 4.61 -2.73
N TYR A 137 20.12 5.38 -3.75
CA TYR A 137 19.63 6.75 -3.87
C TYR A 137 18.28 6.73 -4.59
N PHE A 138 17.30 7.42 -4.02
CA PHE A 138 16.09 7.76 -4.75
C PHE A 138 16.42 8.97 -5.63
N MET A 139 16.25 8.81 -6.94
CA MET A 139 16.61 9.84 -7.92
C MET A 139 15.39 10.22 -8.74
N GLU A 140 15.19 11.50 -8.90
CA GLU A 140 14.12 12.09 -9.72
C GLU A 140 14.71 13.01 -10.79
N LYS A 141 13.92 13.30 -11.83
CA LYS A 141 14.32 14.19 -12.91
C LYS A 141 13.28 15.28 -13.13
#